data_31d2af48c86fce288ffb0c7b394cfa7c
#
_entry.id   31d2af48c86fce288ffb0c7b394cfa7c
#
_cell.length_a   1.000
_cell.length_b   1.000
_cell.length_c   1.000
_cell.angle_alpha   90.00
_cell.angle_beta   90.00
_cell.angle_gamma   90.00
#
_symmetry.space_group_name_H-M   'P 1'
#
loop_
_entity.id
_entity.type
_entity.pdbx_description
1 polymer ?
#
loop_
_entity_poly.entity_id
_entity_poly.type
_entity_poly.pdbx_seq_one_letter_code
_entity_poly.pdbx_strand_id
1 'polypeptide(L)'
;MGDLSRFLKKNKKTKENIKIPATMSLTDENGTPLLWEVKPITTKEDNAIREACTVDVPVTGKPGMFRPKFDGNKYLAKMAASCIVFPNLNDKELQDSYGVMGAEQLITEMIDDPGEYNDFMNRVQEYHGFKETFQDKVEEAK
;
A
#
# COMPACT_ATOMS: atom_id res chain seq x y z
N MET A 1 34.44 -21.81 -6.56
CA MET A 1 33.71 -21.58 -5.31
C MET A 1 32.71 -20.46 -5.48
N GLY A 2 31.48 -20.70 -5.11
CA GLY A 2 30.51 -19.62 -5.07
C GLY A 2 31.01 -18.55 -4.13
N ASP A 3 30.98 -17.34 -4.60
CA ASP A 3 31.50 -16.23 -3.79
C ASP A 3 30.42 -15.74 -2.82
N LEU A 4 30.45 -16.29 -1.62
CA LEU A 4 29.51 -15.92 -0.57
C LEU A 4 29.51 -14.41 -0.29
N SER A 5 30.66 -13.75 -0.52
CA SER A 5 30.77 -12.33 -0.26
C SER A 5 29.78 -11.50 -1.08
N ARG A 6 29.39 -11.99 -2.26
CA ARG A 6 28.42 -11.29 -3.12
C ARG A 6 27.01 -11.30 -2.54
N PHE A 7 26.72 -12.22 -1.61
CA PHE A 7 25.42 -12.30 -0.94
C PHE A 7 25.33 -11.41 0.29
N LEU A 8 26.46 -10.83 0.74
CA LEU A 8 26.46 -9.99 1.92
C LEU A 8 25.64 -8.72 1.70
N LYS A 9 25.06 -8.23 2.79
CA LYS A 9 24.18 -7.04 2.76
C LYS A 9 24.84 -5.84 2.10
N LYS A 10 26.14 -5.63 2.30
CA LYS A 10 26.86 -4.50 1.72
C LYS A 10 26.87 -4.48 0.20
N ASN A 11 26.72 -5.65 -0.42
CA ASN A 11 26.73 -5.79 -1.89
C ASN A 11 25.32 -5.86 -2.46
N LYS A 12 24.30 -5.78 -1.62
CA LYS A 12 22.91 -5.85 -2.05
C LYS A 12 22.45 -4.50 -2.60
N LYS A 13 21.89 -4.54 -3.81
CA LYS A 13 21.31 -3.35 -4.41
C LYS A 13 19.94 -3.07 -3.82
N THR A 14 19.62 -1.79 -3.61
CA THR A 14 18.32 -1.37 -3.14
C THR A 14 17.51 -0.80 -4.29
N LYS A 15 16.19 -1.02 -4.25
CA LYS A 15 15.28 -0.48 -5.25
C LYS A 15 15.12 1.03 -4.98
N GLU A 16 15.15 1.82 -6.04
CA GLU A 16 14.99 3.26 -5.93
C GLU A 16 13.52 3.65 -5.78
N ASN A 17 13.29 4.78 -5.12
CA ASN A 17 11.96 5.38 -5.03
C ASN A 17 11.51 5.81 -6.42
N ILE A 18 10.20 5.85 -6.63
CA ILE A 18 9.60 6.33 -7.87
C ILE A 18 8.67 7.50 -7.56
N LYS A 19 8.42 8.31 -8.59
CA LYS A 19 7.46 9.41 -8.49
C LYS A 19 6.39 9.19 -9.55
N ILE A 20 5.15 9.08 -9.10
CA ILE A 20 4.00 8.82 -9.98
C ILE A 20 2.84 9.71 -9.59
N PRO A 21 1.99 10.11 -10.56
CA PRO A 21 0.75 10.80 -10.20
C PRO A 21 -0.24 9.78 -9.63
N ALA A 22 -1.01 10.20 -8.64
CA ALA A 22 -2.02 9.34 -8.02
C ALA A 22 -3.43 9.74 -8.43
N THR A 23 -3.64 11.03 -8.69
CA THR A 23 -4.95 11.54 -9.06
C THR A 23 -4.81 12.77 -9.95
N MET A 24 -5.75 12.94 -10.86
CA MET A 24 -5.82 14.14 -11.71
C MET A 24 -6.47 15.33 -10.99
N SER A 25 -7.02 15.10 -9.81
CA SER A 25 -7.71 16.14 -9.05
C SER A 25 -6.78 17.04 -8.24
N LEU A 26 -5.51 16.66 -8.11
CA LEU A 26 -4.49 17.46 -7.42
C LEU A 26 -3.39 17.80 -8.43
N THR A 27 -3.37 19.08 -8.82
CA THR A 27 -2.48 19.56 -9.88
C THR A 27 -1.66 20.74 -9.40
N ASP A 28 -0.59 21.05 -10.16
CA ASP A 28 0.16 22.29 -9.97
C ASP A 28 -0.56 23.46 -10.66
N GLU A 29 0.09 24.62 -10.67
CA GLU A 29 -0.47 25.84 -11.26
C GLU A 29 -0.75 25.72 -12.76
N ASN A 30 -0.05 24.82 -13.44
CA ASN A 30 -0.18 24.59 -14.88
C ASN A 30 -1.16 23.48 -15.22
N GLY A 31 -1.81 22.89 -14.22
CA GLY A 31 -2.75 21.79 -14.43
C GLY A 31 -2.09 20.42 -14.57
N THR A 32 -0.78 20.32 -14.30
CA THR A 32 -0.08 19.04 -14.33
C THR A 32 -0.31 18.30 -13.02
N PRO A 33 -0.70 17.01 -13.06
CA PRO A 33 -0.92 16.26 -11.83
C PRO A 33 0.31 16.22 -10.95
N LEU A 34 0.11 16.39 -9.64
CA LEU A 34 1.19 16.36 -8.68
C LEU A 34 1.76 14.94 -8.59
N LEU A 35 3.07 14.84 -8.48
CA LEU A 35 3.74 13.55 -8.35
C LEU A 35 3.85 13.17 -6.87
N TRP A 36 3.49 11.92 -6.59
CA TRP A 36 3.65 11.34 -5.27
C TRP A 36 4.91 10.49 -5.28
N GLU A 37 5.69 10.57 -4.24
CA GLU A 37 6.91 9.76 -4.13
C GLU A 37 6.61 8.49 -3.36
N VAL A 38 6.98 7.35 -3.96
CA VAL A 38 6.72 6.00 -3.42
C VAL A 38 8.04 5.29 -3.22
N LYS A 39 8.24 4.73 -2.04
CA LYS A 39 9.42 3.92 -1.70
C LYS A 39 9.06 2.45 -1.61
N PRO A 40 10.02 1.54 -1.78
CA PRO A 40 9.74 0.12 -1.54
C PRO A 40 9.66 -0.17 -0.05
N ILE A 41 8.81 -1.13 0.31
CA ILE A 41 8.83 -1.72 1.64
C ILE A 41 9.56 -3.05 1.57
N THR A 42 10.05 -3.51 2.72
CA THR A 42 10.75 -4.79 2.80
C THR A 42 9.76 -5.93 3.03
N THR A 43 10.22 -7.17 2.81
CA THR A 43 9.43 -8.36 3.12
C THR A 43 9.01 -8.37 4.58
N LYS A 44 9.91 -7.97 5.47
CA LYS A 44 9.62 -7.89 6.90
C LYS A 44 8.49 -6.91 7.20
N GLU A 45 8.52 -5.74 6.56
CA GLU A 45 7.47 -4.73 6.71
C GLU A 45 6.15 -5.24 6.14
N ASP A 46 6.19 -5.87 4.96
CA ASP A 46 5.00 -6.43 4.34
C ASP A 46 4.35 -7.50 5.22
N ASN A 47 5.16 -8.39 5.80
CA ASN A 47 4.67 -9.43 6.69
C ASN A 47 3.98 -8.83 7.93
N ALA A 48 4.54 -7.78 8.49
CA ALA A 48 3.94 -7.08 9.64
C ALA A 48 2.59 -6.47 9.27
N ILE A 49 2.48 -5.89 8.07
CA ILE A 49 1.23 -5.31 7.59
C ILE A 49 0.18 -6.42 7.40
N ARG A 50 0.57 -7.54 6.79
CA ARG A 50 -0.34 -8.68 6.60
C ARG A 50 -0.87 -9.22 7.92
N GLU A 51 0.00 -9.35 8.91
CA GLU A 51 -0.38 -9.79 10.24
C GLU A 51 -1.37 -8.83 10.88
N ALA A 52 -1.13 -7.53 10.76
CA ALA A 52 -2.03 -6.49 11.29
C ALA A 52 -3.41 -6.50 10.61
N CYS A 53 -3.50 -7.05 9.40
CA CYS A 53 -4.75 -7.11 8.64
C CYS A 53 -5.43 -8.48 8.71
N THR A 54 -4.93 -9.37 9.56
CA THR A 54 -5.50 -10.70 9.77
C THR A 54 -6.09 -10.75 11.18
N VAL A 55 -7.37 -11.09 11.27
CA VAL A 55 -8.06 -11.18 12.55
C VAL A 55 -8.72 -12.55 12.67
N ASP A 56 -8.91 -13.00 13.91
CA ASP A 56 -9.63 -14.24 14.17
C ASP A 56 -11.13 -13.95 14.17
N VAL A 57 -11.88 -14.75 13.42
CA VAL A 57 -13.32 -14.64 13.35
C VAL A 57 -13.97 -15.95 13.79
N PRO A 58 -15.15 -15.90 14.43
CA PRO A 58 -15.84 -17.11 14.86
C PRO A 58 -16.20 -18.01 13.67
N VAL A 59 -16.07 -19.31 13.87
CA VAL A 59 -16.53 -20.30 12.89
C VAL A 59 -18.00 -20.55 13.10
N THR A 60 -18.82 -20.38 12.05
CA THR A 60 -20.26 -20.55 12.11
C THR A 60 -20.61 -21.99 12.51
N GLY A 61 -21.49 -22.12 13.54
CA GLY A 61 -21.95 -23.42 14.02
C GLY A 61 -20.97 -24.19 14.89
N LYS A 62 -19.84 -23.56 15.25
CA LYS A 62 -18.82 -24.20 16.10
C LYS A 62 -18.41 -23.24 17.22
N PRO A 63 -19.21 -23.17 18.31
CA PRO A 63 -18.90 -22.26 19.43
C PRO A 63 -17.51 -22.47 20.00
N GLY A 64 -16.81 -21.37 20.26
CA GLY A 64 -15.45 -21.40 20.80
C GLY A 64 -14.36 -21.67 19.78
N MET A 65 -14.70 -21.87 18.51
CA MET A 65 -13.72 -22.06 17.44
C MET A 65 -13.58 -20.79 16.60
N PHE A 66 -12.32 -20.48 16.24
CA PHE A 66 -11.97 -19.28 15.47
C PHE A 66 -11.11 -19.67 14.28
N ARG A 67 -11.15 -18.87 13.23
CA ARG A 67 -10.27 -19.02 12.08
C ARG A 67 -9.69 -17.65 11.72
N PRO A 68 -8.47 -17.61 11.15
CA PRO A 68 -7.91 -16.34 10.69
C PRO A 68 -8.68 -15.85 9.45
N LYS A 69 -8.91 -14.54 9.40
CA LYS A 69 -9.49 -13.88 8.24
C LYS A 69 -8.63 -12.69 7.87
N PHE A 70 -8.19 -12.68 6.61
CA PHE A 70 -7.38 -11.60 6.06
C PHE A 70 -8.26 -10.56 5.40
N ASP A 71 -8.03 -9.28 5.74
CA ASP A 71 -8.73 -8.15 5.13
C ASP A 71 -7.86 -7.55 4.04
N GLY A 72 -8.14 -7.90 2.79
CA GLY A 72 -7.35 -7.46 1.65
C GLY A 72 -7.43 -5.97 1.37
N ASN A 73 -8.58 -5.36 1.57
CA ASN A 73 -8.73 -3.91 1.34
C ASN A 73 -7.94 -3.11 2.38
N LYS A 74 -8.00 -3.54 3.63
CA LYS A 74 -7.22 -2.92 4.69
C LYS A 74 -5.72 -3.07 4.44
N TYR A 75 -5.31 -4.24 3.96
CA TYR A 75 -3.91 -4.51 3.61
C TYR A 75 -3.42 -3.53 2.54
N LEU A 76 -4.18 -3.35 1.46
CA LEU A 76 -3.78 -2.46 0.37
C LEU A 76 -3.62 -1.02 0.86
N ALA A 77 -4.55 -0.54 1.68
CA ALA A 77 -4.47 0.81 2.22
C ALA A 77 -3.26 0.98 3.13
N LYS A 78 -2.99 0.02 4.00
CA LYS A 78 -1.83 0.07 4.90
C LYS A 78 -0.51 -0.03 4.14
N MET A 79 -0.44 -0.92 3.15
CA MET A 79 0.75 -1.07 2.32
C MET A 79 1.05 0.23 1.59
N ALA A 80 0.05 0.81 0.93
CA ALA A 80 0.23 2.07 0.21
C ALA A 80 0.65 3.19 1.16
N ALA A 81 0.01 3.31 2.33
CA ALA A 81 0.37 4.33 3.30
C ALA A 81 1.82 4.19 3.75
N SER A 82 2.32 2.96 3.88
CA SER A 82 3.71 2.68 4.26
C SER A 82 4.70 3.03 3.16
N CYS A 83 4.27 3.02 1.91
CA CYS A 83 5.12 3.28 0.75
C CYS A 83 5.21 4.77 0.39
N ILE A 84 4.21 5.56 0.73
CA ILE A 84 4.14 6.96 0.31
C ILE A 84 5.06 7.82 1.19
N VAL A 85 6.08 8.39 0.55
CA VAL A 85 7.02 9.31 1.20
C VAL A 85 6.52 10.73 1.14
N PHE A 86 5.98 11.12 -0.02
CA PHE A 86 5.44 12.46 -0.24
C PHE A 86 4.17 12.35 -1.08
N PRO A 87 3.09 13.03 -0.69
CA PRO A 87 2.97 13.93 0.47
C PRO A 87 3.08 13.17 1.80
N ASN A 88 3.42 13.88 2.88
CA ASN A 88 3.48 13.28 4.20
C ASN A 88 2.07 13.01 4.72
N LEU A 89 1.66 11.75 4.70
CA LEU A 89 0.29 11.38 5.10
C LEU A 89 0.03 11.49 6.60
N ASN A 90 1.08 11.72 7.38
CA ASN A 90 0.94 11.93 8.82
C ASN A 90 0.93 13.42 9.19
N ASP A 91 0.96 14.29 8.19
CA ASP A 91 0.90 15.73 8.43
C ASP A 91 -0.48 16.12 8.93
N LYS A 92 -0.52 16.82 10.07
CA LYS A 92 -1.76 17.18 10.74
C LYS A 92 -2.60 18.13 9.90
N GLU A 93 -1.98 19.15 9.31
CA GLU A 93 -2.69 20.11 8.49
C GLU A 93 -3.35 19.45 7.29
N LEU A 94 -2.62 18.53 6.66
CA LEU A 94 -3.14 17.78 5.52
C LEU A 94 -4.33 16.91 5.94
N GLN A 95 -4.20 16.18 7.03
CA GLN A 95 -5.29 15.33 7.53
C GLN A 95 -6.52 16.17 7.91
N ASP A 96 -6.29 17.30 8.59
CA ASP A 96 -7.37 18.20 9.00
C ASP A 96 -8.12 18.77 7.80
N SER A 97 -7.41 19.08 6.71
CA SER A 97 -8.03 19.63 5.50
C SER A 97 -9.00 18.66 4.84
N TYR A 98 -8.80 17.37 5.03
CA TYR A 98 -9.70 16.33 4.51
C TYR A 98 -10.63 15.75 5.59
N GLY A 99 -10.52 16.24 6.82
CA GLY A 99 -11.40 15.78 7.90
C GLY A 99 -11.16 14.36 8.36
N VAL A 100 -9.93 13.87 8.28
CA VAL A 100 -9.57 12.50 8.66
C VAL A 100 -8.50 12.49 9.75
N MET A 101 -8.36 11.36 10.43
CA MET A 101 -7.42 11.19 11.53
C MET A 101 -6.38 10.11 11.31
N GLY A 102 -6.17 9.64 10.09
CA GLY A 102 -5.20 8.59 9.81
C GLY A 102 -4.74 8.58 8.37
N ALA A 103 -3.57 7.99 8.13
CA ALA A 103 -2.95 7.95 6.81
C ALA A 103 -3.79 7.15 5.81
N GLU A 104 -4.34 6.01 6.22
CA GLU A 104 -5.15 5.18 5.32
C GLU A 104 -6.43 5.90 4.89
N GLN A 105 -7.09 6.57 5.83
CA GLN A 105 -8.27 7.35 5.51
C GLN A 105 -7.91 8.52 4.60
N LEU A 106 -6.74 9.12 4.82
CA LEU A 106 -6.30 10.26 4.01
C LEU A 106 -6.12 9.88 2.55
N ILE A 107 -5.52 8.73 2.26
CA ILE A 107 -5.35 8.25 0.88
C ILE A 107 -6.72 8.13 0.21
N THR A 108 -7.68 7.55 0.89
CA THR A 108 -9.02 7.33 0.36
C THR A 108 -9.72 8.65 0.02
N GLU A 109 -9.50 9.68 0.84
CA GLU A 109 -10.09 10.98 0.60
C GLU A 109 -9.35 11.79 -0.48
N MET A 110 -8.02 11.68 -0.53
CA MET A 110 -7.22 12.39 -1.53
C MET A 110 -7.41 11.79 -2.92
N ILE A 111 -7.50 10.47 -3.01
CA ILE A 111 -7.76 9.77 -4.26
C ILE A 111 -9.20 9.25 -4.19
N ASP A 112 -10.14 10.17 -4.30
CA ASP A 112 -11.55 9.87 -4.10
C ASP A 112 -12.25 9.27 -5.33
N ASP A 113 -11.57 9.24 -6.47
CA ASP A 113 -12.08 8.55 -7.66
C ASP A 113 -11.72 7.06 -7.58
N PRO A 114 -12.71 6.15 -7.57
CA PRO A 114 -12.42 4.71 -7.40
C PRO A 114 -11.50 4.14 -8.46
N GLY A 115 -11.62 4.59 -9.71
CA GLY A 115 -10.76 4.11 -10.80
C GLY A 115 -9.32 4.54 -10.61
N GLU A 116 -9.10 5.79 -10.20
CA GLU A 116 -7.75 6.28 -9.92
C GLU A 116 -7.15 5.58 -8.69
N TYR A 117 -7.96 5.36 -7.67
CA TYR A 117 -7.53 4.65 -6.47
C TYR A 117 -7.05 3.23 -6.80
N ASN A 118 -7.85 2.49 -7.55
CA ASN A 118 -7.49 1.13 -7.97
C ASN A 118 -6.24 1.12 -8.84
N ASP A 119 -6.12 2.07 -9.77
CA ASP A 119 -4.95 2.18 -10.63
C ASP A 119 -3.69 2.47 -9.81
N PHE A 120 -3.78 3.37 -8.85
CA PHE A 120 -2.65 3.70 -7.98
C PHE A 120 -2.22 2.49 -7.15
N MET A 121 -3.18 1.75 -6.57
CA MET A 121 -2.88 0.55 -5.80
C MET A 121 -2.22 -0.52 -6.67
N ASN A 122 -2.67 -0.68 -7.91
CA ASN A 122 -2.05 -1.62 -8.85
C ASN A 122 -0.61 -1.22 -9.18
N ARG A 123 -0.36 0.06 -9.39
CA ARG A 123 1.00 0.54 -9.68
C ARG A 123 1.95 0.32 -8.52
N VAL A 124 1.49 0.53 -7.28
CA VAL A 124 2.28 0.27 -6.09
C VAL A 124 2.65 -1.22 -6.00
N GLN A 125 1.69 -2.10 -6.27
CA GLN A 125 1.93 -3.54 -6.26
C GLN A 125 2.89 -3.97 -7.36
N GLU A 126 2.73 -3.46 -8.57
CA GLU A 126 3.63 -3.74 -9.69
C GLU A 126 5.05 -3.25 -9.42
N TYR A 127 5.17 -2.07 -8.82
CA TYR A 127 6.46 -1.54 -8.40
C TYR A 127 7.19 -2.49 -7.44
N HIS A 128 6.43 -3.18 -6.58
CA HIS A 128 7.00 -4.17 -5.66
C HIS A 128 7.25 -5.52 -6.32
N GLY A 129 6.91 -5.66 -7.60
CA GLY A 129 7.17 -6.89 -8.35
C GLY A 129 6.11 -7.96 -8.22
N PHE A 130 4.92 -7.62 -7.72
CA PHE A 130 3.82 -8.58 -7.68
C PHE A 130 3.34 -8.83 -9.11
N LYS A 131 3.49 -10.05 -9.57
CA LYS A 131 3.09 -10.43 -10.94
C LYS A 131 1.59 -10.46 -11.11
N GLU A 132 0.89 -10.79 -10.04
CA GLU A 132 -0.55 -10.81 -9.97
C GLU A 132 -0.95 -9.94 -8.79
N THR A 133 -1.70 -8.88 -9.05
CA THR A 133 -2.07 -7.96 -7.99
C THR A 133 -3.10 -8.60 -7.07
N PHE A 134 -3.18 -8.08 -5.85
CA PHE A 134 -4.15 -8.57 -4.88
C PHE A 134 -5.58 -8.39 -5.36
N GLN A 135 -5.85 -7.30 -6.08
CA GLN A 135 -7.18 -7.03 -6.65
C GLN A 135 -7.57 -8.04 -7.72
N ASP A 136 -6.60 -8.44 -8.56
CA ASP A 136 -6.83 -9.46 -9.58
C ASP A 136 -7.25 -10.78 -8.92
N LYS A 137 -6.60 -11.15 -7.82
CA LYS A 137 -6.95 -12.37 -7.08
C LYS A 137 -8.35 -12.28 -6.47
N VAL A 138 -8.72 -11.12 -5.96
CA VAL A 138 -10.05 -10.91 -5.41
C VAL A 138 -11.11 -11.04 -6.50
N GLU A 139 -10.86 -10.51 -7.68
CA GLU A 139 -11.77 -10.62 -8.81
C GLU A 139 -11.92 -12.06 -9.30
N GLU A 140 -10.82 -12.82 -9.35
CA GLU A 140 -10.86 -14.24 -9.72
C GLU A 140 -11.69 -15.07 -8.74
N ALA A 141 -11.71 -14.69 -7.48
CA ALA A 141 -12.46 -15.41 -6.45
C ALA A 141 -13.97 -15.16 -6.50
N LYS A 142 -14.41 -14.19 -7.27
CA LYS A 142 -15.82 -13.89 -7.48
C LYS A 142 -16.38 -14.80 -8.55
#